data_015ca377057f9689c69044a84ee9ae91
#
_entry.id   015ca377057f9689c69044a84ee9ae91
#
_cell.length_a   1.000
_cell.length_b   1.000
_cell.length_c   1.000
_cell.angle_alpha   90.00
_cell.angle_beta   90.00
_cell.angle_gamma   90.00
#
_symmetry.space_group_name_H-M   'P 1'
#
loop_
_entity.id
_entity.type
_entity.pdbx_description
1 polymer ?
#
loop_
_entity_poly.entity_id
_entity_poly.type
_entity_poly.pdbx_seq_one_letter_code
_entity_poly.pdbx_strand_id
1 'polypeptide(L)'
;MKNPWWKERVFYQIYPRSFQDSNGDGIGDIPGLISRLDYLQWLGIGAVWLCPVYDSPNDDMGYDIRDYRKIMSEFGTMEDFDRLLEEMHRRDIRLVMDLVVNHSSDENAWFVESRKSKDNPYRDYYIWRDGRGGKEPNNWSSFFTPSAWSYDAATEQWYLHLFGEKQPDLNWENPKLREEVYAMINWWFDKGVDGFRMDVISLIAKAPGLPDASGSGYAFPGEHTAFQPALHSHLREMRKRCFDGRDCMCVGETTCVTLDNANSVVGDGRELDLLFQFDIMDIDGENGKWNVIPFSLKKFKALTAAWQSTLDWNTLFWSNHDQPRIVSRWGCTASETLRQRSAKMLAVAMYLQRGTPFIYQGEEIGMTNYPFADASQLRDIESLNLLKEAKTDAQKAWAWNGIRHKGRDNARTPMQWDSTANGGFTTGTPWIAVNPNAAEINVQRAREDENSILHFYRRLIALRKGSDILKWGNFQLLVPDDPQLFAYRRSLDGADITVWCNFSPDPCQLPQPVTGTPLLSEALTHTTLAPYGFVVISGQ
;
A
#
# COMPACT_ATOMS: atom_id res chain seq x y z
N MET A 1 -14.68 -9.47 -25.61
CA MET A 1 -13.81 -8.34 -25.25
C MET A 1 -12.53 -8.90 -24.63
N LYS A 2 -11.35 -8.34 -24.90
CA LYS A 2 -10.10 -8.76 -24.26
C LYS A 2 -10.16 -8.37 -22.77
N ASN A 3 -9.79 -9.27 -21.87
CA ASN A 3 -9.74 -8.95 -20.44
C ASN A 3 -8.78 -7.79 -20.17
N PRO A 4 -9.07 -6.90 -19.23
CA PRO A 4 -8.13 -5.86 -18.83
C PRO A 4 -6.83 -6.46 -18.34
N TRP A 5 -5.68 -5.95 -18.81
CA TRP A 5 -4.34 -6.50 -18.54
C TRP A 5 -4.02 -6.60 -17.04
N TRP A 6 -4.50 -5.65 -16.22
CA TRP A 6 -4.25 -5.59 -14.80
C TRP A 6 -4.90 -6.73 -14.00
N LYS A 7 -5.92 -7.40 -14.54
CA LYS A 7 -6.51 -8.60 -13.91
C LYS A 7 -5.61 -9.83 -14.00
N GLU A 8 -4.75 -9.89 -15.01
CA GLU A 8 -3.88 -11.04 -15.29
C GLU A 8 -2.45 -10.86 -14.77
N ARG A 9 -2.06 -9.62 -14.42
CA ARG A 9 -0.71 -9.29 -13.96
C ARG A 9 -0.57 -9.43 -12.45
N VAL A 10 0.66 -9.70 -12.00
CA VAL A 10 1.08 -9.57 -10.61
C VAL A 10 1.86 -8.28 -10.48
N PHE A 11 1.44 -7.45 -9.56
CA PHE A 11 2.06 -6.17 -9.27
C PHE A 11 3.15 -6.33 -8.21
N TYR A 12 4.19 -5.51 -8.35
CA TYR A 12 5.23 -5.37 -7.34
C TYR A 12 5.31 -3.89 -6.94
N GLN A 13 5.13 -3.58 -5.67
CA GLN A 13 5.23 -2.23 -5.19
C GLN A 13 6.67 -1.88 -4.83
N ILE A 14 7.16 -0.77 -5.36
CA ILE A 14 8.49 -0.23 -5.10
C ILE A 14 8.39 1.06 -4.31
N TYR A 15 9.07 1.11 -3.16
CA TYR A 15 9.37 2.32 -2.42
C TYR A 15 10.78 2.78 -2.84
N PRO A 16 10.90 3.76 -3.77
CA PRO A 16 12.14 3.99 -4.54
C PRO A 16 13.33 4.30 -3.63
N ARG A 17 13.13 5.13 -2.61
CA ARG A 17 14.15 5.55 -1.64
C ARG A 17 14.87 4.38 -0.96
N SER A 18 14.24 3.22 -0.88
CA SER A 18 14.75 2.02 -0.19
C SER A 18 14.93 0.81 -1.12
N PHE A 19 14.92 0.98 -2.44
CA PHE A 19 15.02 -0.16 -3.34
C PHE A 19 16.46 -0.46 -3.75
N GLN A 20 17.14 0.47 -4.42
CA GLN A 20 18.56 0.36 -4.79
C GLN A 20 19.13 1.75 -5.02
N ASP A 21 20.23 2.04 -4.36
CA ASP A 21 21.07 3.22 -4.57
C ASP A 21 22.15 2.90 -5.61
N SER A 22 22.29 3.73 -6.63
CA SER A 22 23.28 3.57 -7.70
C SER A 22 24.48 4.49 -7.57
N ASN A 23 24.37 5.62 -6.85
CA ASN A 23 25.36 6.67 -6.79
C ASN A 23 26.12 6.74 -5.45
N GLY A 24 25.67 5.99 -4.43
CA GLY A 24 26.33 5.89 -3.11
C GLY A 24 25.97 7.02 -2.14
N ASP A 25 24.89 7.76 -2.37
CA ASP A 25 24.43 8.81 -1.47
C ASP A 25 23.56 8.29 -0.30
N GLY A 26 23.21 7.01 -0.31
CA GLY A 26 22.42 6.35 0.71
C GLY A 26 20.92 6.34 0.43
N ILE A 27 20.51 6.85 -0.72
CA ILE A 27 19.10 6.96 -1.15
C ILE A 27 18.93 6.14 -2.43
N GLY A 28 17.92 5.27 -2.46
CA GLY A 28 17.57 4.54 -3.68
C GLY A 28 17.10 5.49 -4.78
N ASP A 29 17.44 5.16 -6.04
CA ASP A 29 17.24 6.03 -7.19
C ASP A 29 16.71 5.28 -8.41
N ILE A 30 16.30 6.00 -9.45
CA ILE A 30 15.77 5.43 -10.70
C ILE A 30 16.83 4.60 -11.44
N PRO A 31 18.10 5.05 -11.62
CA PRO A 31 19.13 4.20 -12.20
C PRO A 31 19.36 2.89 -11.41
N GLY A 32 19.31 2.93 -10.09
CA GLY A 32 19.36 1.75 -9.23
C GLY A 32 18.17 0.82 -9.48
N LEU A 33 16.95 1.37 -9.59
CA LEU A 33 15.77 0.58 -9.94
C LEU A 33 15.94 -0.10 -11.31
N ILE A 34 16.42 0.63 -12.33
CA ILE A 34 16.69 0.06 -13.67
C ILE A 34 17.63 -1.14 -13.57
N SER A 35 18.65 -1.07 -12.72
CA SER A 35 19.63 -2.16 -12.53
C SER A 35 19.01 -3.47 -11.99
N ARG A 36 17.81 -3.38 -11.39
CA ARG A 36 17.09 -4.51 -10.80
C ARG A 36 15.88 -4.99 -11.62
N LEU A 37 15.63 -4.45 -12.80
CA LEU A 37 14.47 -4.86 -13.63
C LEU A 37 14.56 -6.32 -14.08
N ASP A 38 15.75 -6.86 -14.34
CA ASP A 38 15.94 -8.27 -14.69
C ASP A 38 15.55 -9.21 -13.52
N TYR A 39 15.74 -8.75 -12.27
CA TYR A 39 15.26 -9.46 -11.10
C TYR A 39 13.73 -9.53 -11.06
N LEU A 40 13.04 -8.43 -11.31
CA LEU A 40 11.59 -8.37 -11.34
C LEU A 40 11.00 -9.23 -12.47
N GLN A 41 11.61 -9.17 -13.66
CA GLN A 41 11.23 -10.02 -14.79
C GLN A 41 11.42 -11.51 -14.45
N TRP A 42 12.56 -11.89 -13.86
CA TRP A 42 12.85 -13.25 -13.44
C TRP A 42 11.85 -13.75 -12.38
N LEU A 43 11.45 -12.90 -11.45
CA LEU A 43 10.43 -13.21 -10.43
C LEU A 43 9.05 -13.45 -11.06
N GLY A 44 8.79 -12.91 -12.25
CA GLY A 44 7.53 -13.04 -12.98
C GLY A 44 6.58 -11.86 -12.81
N ILE A 45 7.09 -10.71 -12.34
CA ILE A 45 6.32 -9.47 -12.19
C ILE A 45 5.88 -8.96 -13.56
N GLY A 46 4.62 -8.51 -13.65
CA GLY A 46 4.03 -7.98 -14.87
C GLY A 46 3.67 -6.50 -14.79
N ALA A 47 3.67 -5.92 -13.60
CA ALA A 47 3.47 -4.49 -13.40
C ALA A 47 4.17 -4.02 -12.12
N VAL A 48 4.62 -2.78 -12.10
CA VAL A 48 5.18 -2.12 -10.91
C VAL A 48 4.25 -0.98 -10.51
N TRP A 49 3.90 -0.93 -9.23
CA TRP A 49 3.44 0.29 -8.59
C TRP A 49 4.66 1.00 -7.98
N LEU A 50 5.00 2.16 -8.53
CA LEU A 50 6.09 3.00 -8.06
C LEU A 50 5.54 4.08 -7.15
N CYS A 51 5.94 4.08 -5.87
CA CYS A 51 5.65 5.17 -4.94
C CYS A 51 6.21 6.50 -5.45
N PRO A 52 5.78 7.67 -4.94
CA PRO A 52 6.07 8.96 -5.53
C PRO A 52 7.55 9.20 -5.81
N VAL A 53 7.86 9.65 -7.03
CA VAL A 53 9.20 10.09 -7.47
C VAL A 53 9.20 11.56 -7.87
N TYR A 54 8.10 12.26 -7.67
CA TYR A 54 7.96 13.68 -7.96
C TYR A 54 8.83 14.54 -7.05
N ASP A 55 9.11 15.76 -7.49
CA ASP A 55 9.85 16.74 -6.68
C ASP A 55 9.07 17.07 -5.39
N SER A 56 9.70 16.85 -4.25
CA SER A 56 9.10 16.96 -2.92
C SER A 56 10.13 17.48 -1.92
N PRO A 57 9.75 18.28 -0.92
CA PRO A 57 10.62 18.60 0.22
C PRO A 57 10.76 17.44 1.23
N ASN A 58 10.03 16.33 1.05
CA ASN A 58 10.10 15.12 1.88
C ASN A 58 9.62 15.27 3.34
N ASP A 59 8.64 16.11 3.59
CA ASP A 59 8.02 16.16 4.92
C ASP A 59 7.31 14.84 5.26
N ASP A 60 6.60 14.27 4.26
CA ASP A 60 6.03 12.93 4.31
C ASP A 60 6.62 12.02 3.21
N MET A 61 7.95 12.06 3.05
CA MET A 61 8.73 11.13 2.22
C MET A 61 8.20 10.95 0.79
N GLY A 62 7.85 12.07 0.13
CA GLY A 62 7.41 12.10 -1.26
C GLY A 62 5.90 12.31 -1.44
N TYR A 63 5.10 12.14 -0.38
CA TYR A 63 3.65 12.38 -0.44
C TYR A 63 3.24 13.86 -0.22
N ASP A 64 4.22 14.75 -0.12
CA ASP A 64 4.09 16.21 -0.12
C ASP A 64 4.71 16.77 -1.42
N ILE A 65 3.92 16.83 -2.50
CA ILE A 65 4.43 17.10 -3.85
C ILE A 65 4.57 18.60 -4.10
N ARG A 66 5.82 19.04 -4.40
CA ARG A 66 6.16 20.41 -4.77
C ARG A 66 5.94 20.67 -6.26
N ASP A 67 6.35 19.74 -7.12
CA ASP A 67 6.14 19.83 -8.57
C ASP A 67 5.78 18.46 -9.16
N TYR A 68 4.56 18.35 -9.69
CA TYR A 68 4.01 17.11 -10.26
C TYR A 68 4.63 16.70 -11.60
N ARG A 69 5.39 17.56 -12.27
CA ARG A 69 5.99 17.29 -13.59
C ARG A 69 7.51 17.23 -13.55
N LYS A 70 8.09 17.18 -12.37
CA LYS A 70 9.53 17.10 -12.15
C LYS A 70 9.87 15.88 -11.30
N ILE A 71 10.93 15.17 -11.69
CA ILE A 71 11.51 14.11 -10.87
C ILE A 71 12.37 14.74 -9.76
N MET A 72 12.24 14.20 -8.54
CA MET A 72 13.06 14.60 -7.41
C MET A 72 14.55 14.34 -7.71
N SER A 73 15.39 15.32 -7.47
CA SER A 73 16.82 15.23 -7.82
C SER A 73 17.57 14.08 -7.14
N GLU A 74 17.11 13.65 -5.96
CA GLU A 74 17.65 12.47 -5.26
C GLU A 74 17.36 11.17 -6.01
N PHE A 75 16.28 11.12 -6.81
CA PHE A 75 15.89 9.94 -7.58
C PHE A 75 16.46 9.93 -9.02
N GLY A 76 17.00 11.04 -9.48
CA GLY A 76 17.56 11.19 -10.81
C GLY A 76 16.92 12.29 -11.64
N THR A 77 16.84 12.08 -12.93
CA THR A 77 16.36 13.06 -13.91
C THR A 77 15.11 12.57 -14.64
N MET A 78 14.50 13.43 -15.44
CA MET A 78 13.40 13.03 -16.32
C MET A 78 13.87 12.06 -17.41
N GLU A 79 15.11 12.20 -17.89
CA GLU A 79 15.74 11.27 -18.83
C GLU A 79 15.93 9.88 -18.21
N ASP A 80 16.27 9.81 -16.91
CA ASP A 80 16.34 8.52 -16.19
C ASP A 80 14.95 7.89 -16.08
N PHE A 81 13.92 8.69 -15.85
CA PHE A 81 12.53 8.19 -15.81
C PHE A 81 12.08 7.69 -17.20
N ASP A 82 12.37 8.42 -18.26
CA ASP A 82 12.04 8.00 -19.63
C ASP A 82 12.74 6.66 -19.97
N ARG A 83 14.00 6.52 -19.57
CA ARG A 83 14.75 5.26 -19.71
C ARG A 83 14.15 4.13 -18.86
N LEU A 84 13.71 4.42 -17.62
CA LEU A 84 13.03 3.42 -16.79
C LEU A 84 11.80 2.88 -17.49
N LEU A 85 10.96 3.76 -18.02
CA LEU A 85 9.72 3.41 -18.71
C LEU A 85 9.99 2.54 -19.95
N GLU A 86 10.97 2.93 -20.79
CA GLU A 86 11.39 2.14 -21.94
C GLU A 86 11.90 0.75 -21.55
N GLU A 87 12.77 0.66 -20.53
CA GLU A 87 13.35 -0.59 -20.05
C GLU A 87 12.32 -1.53 -19.41
N MET A 88 11.30 -0.97 -18.73
CA MET A 88 10.18 -1.74 -18.21
C MET A 88 9.32 -2.30 -19.34
N HIS A 89 8.91 -1.47 -20.31
CA HIS A 89 8.09 -1.91 -21.44
C HIS A 89 8.83 -2.95 -22.29
N ARG A 90 10.13 -2.81 -22.48
CA ARG A 90 10.95 -3.82 -23.19
C ARG A 90 10.91 -5.21 -22.51
N ARG A 91 10.66 -5.25 -21.19
CA ARG A 91 10.51 -6.48 -20.38
C ARG A 91 9.07 -6.93 -20.20
N ASP A 92 8.11 -6.31 -20.89
CA ASP A 92 6.66 -6.53 -20.70
C ASP A 92 6.21 -6.25 -19.26
N ILE A 93 6.81 -5.25 -18.60
CA ILE A 93 6.43 -4.76 -17.26
C ILE A 93 5.75 -3.40 -17.43
N ARG A 94 4.53 -3.27 -16.94
CA ARG A 94 3.74 -2.02 -16.93
C ARG A 94 4.14 -1.14 -15.75
N LEU A 95 4.10 0.19 -15.92
CA LEU A 95 4.36 1.16 -14.84
C LEU A 95 3.08 1.85 -14.40
N VAL A 96 2.75 1.70 -13.12
CA VAL A 96 1.68 2.42 -12.42
C VAL A 96 2.33 3.38 -11.43
N MET A 97 2.11 4.68 -11.59
CA MET A 97 2.64 5.73 -10.71
C MET A 97 1.68 6.02 -9.56
N ASP A 98 2.18 6.66 -8.53
CA ASP A 98 1.34 7.21 -7.46
C ASP A 98 0.75 8.56 -7.89
N LEU A 99 -0.53 8.81 -7.63
CA LEU A 99 -1.23 10.05 -7.92
C LEU A 99 -1.72 10.67 -6.61
N VAL A 100 -1.00 11.65 -6.10
CA VAL A 100 -1.30 12.33 -4.84
C VAL A 100 -2.01 13.64 -5.16
N VAL A 101 -3.34 13.64 -5.10
CA VAL A 101 -4.16 14.79 -5.51
C VAL A 101 -5.24 15.19 -4.48
N ASN A 102 -5.22 14.61 -3.28
CA ASN A 102 -5.98 15.15 -2.17
C ASN A 102 -5.33 16.42 -1.61
N HIS A 103 -4.01 16.47 -1.61
CA HIS A 103 -3.19 17.56 -1.08
C HIS A 103 -1.94 17.76 -1.94
N SER A 104 -1.20 18.84 -1.71
CA SER A 104 0.12 19.08 -2.27
C SER A 104 1.10 19.44 -1.14
N SER A 105 2.37 19.69 -1.48
CA SER A 105 3.27 20.37 -0.54
C SER A 105 2.84 21.83 -0.32
N ASP A 106 3.13 22.38 0.86
CA ASP A 106 3.06 23.83 1.13
C ASP A 106 4.11 24.63 0.33
N GLU A 107 5.10 23.94 -0.25
CA GLU A 107 6.08 24.52 -1.19
C GLU A 107 5.64 24.42 -2.66
N ASN A 108 4.47 23.82 -2.95
CA ASN A 108 3.91 23.81 -4.29
C ASN A 108 3.58 25.25 -4.75
N ALA A 109 3.91 25.58 -6.00
CA ALA A 109 3.72 26.92 -6.56
C ALA A 109 2.28 27.44 -6.39
N TRP A 110 1.29 26.56 -6.49
CA TRP A 110 -0.13 26.92 -6.27
C TRP A 110 -0.38 27.38 -4.83
N PHE A 111 0.19 26.68 -3.83
CA PHE A 111 0.02 27.05 -2.43
C PHE A 111 0.80 28.32 -2.08
N VAL A 112 2.03 28.43 -2.56
CA VAL A 112 2.86 29.64 -2.38
C VAL A 112 2.14 30.89 -2.92
N GLU A 113 1.50 30.79 -4.09
CA GLU A 113 0.67 31.87 -4.62
C GLU A 113 -0.60 32.08 -3.79
N SER A 114 -1.30 31.00 -3.45
CA SER A 114 -2.57 31.01 -2.69
C SER A 114 -2.47 31.77 -1.37
N ARG A 115 -1.35 31.70 -0.65
CA ARG A 115 -1.17 32.36 0.64
C ARG A 115 -0.69 33.81 0.57
N LYS A 116 -0.45 34.37 -0.64
CA LYS A 116 -0.02 35.78 -0.78
C LYS A 116 -1.13 36.78 -0.46
N SER A 117 -2.36 36.49 -0.84
CA SER A 117 -3.54 37.35 -0.54
C SER A 117 -4.83 36.57 -0.69
N LYS A 118 -5.91 37.07 -0.08
CA LYS A 118 -7.26 36.49 -0.21
C LYS A 118 -7.83 36.62 -1.63
N ASP A 119 -7.32 37.56 -2.44
CA ASP A 119 -7.77 37.82 -3.81
C ASP A 119 -6.87 37.13 -4.87
N ASN A 120 -5.88 36.34 -4.46
CA ASN A 120 -4.97 35.67 -5.39
C ASN A 120 -5.75 34.68 -6.26
N PRO A 121 -5.46 34.58 -7.59
CA PRO A 121 -6.13 33.61 -8.49
C PRO A 121 -6.03 32.15 -8.07
N TYR A 122 -5.02 31.78 -7.28
CA TYR A 122 -4.82 30.44 -6.74
C TYR A 122 -5.44 30.26 -5.35
N ARG A 123 -6.07 31.30 -4.75
CA ARG A 123 -6.61 31.20 -3.39
C ARG A 123 -7.52 30.00 -3.23
N ASP A 124 -8.47 29.83 -4.11
CA ASP A 124 -9.47 28.78 -4.07
C ASP A 124 -8.97 27.41 -4.61
N TYR A 125 -7.68 27.29 -4.91
CA TYR A 125 -7.09 25.96 -5.16
C TYR A 125 -6.97 25.14 -3.88
N TYR A 126 -7.01 25.81 -2.72
CA TYR A 126 -6.95 25.22 -1.39
C TYR A 126 -8.16 25.62 -0.56
N ILE A 127 -8.38 24.90 0.54
CA ILE A 127 -9.54 25.15 1.40
C ILE A 127 -9.12 26.10 2.53
N TRP A 128 -9.52 27.35 2.41
CA TRP A 128 -9.28 28.40 3.39
C TRP A 128 -10.57 28.79 4.10
N ARG A 129 -10.51 29.04 5.42
CA ARG A 129 -11.66 29.49 6.21
C ARG A 129 -11.26 30.51 7.28
N ASP A 130 -12.18 31.37 7.61
CA ASP A 130 -12.07 32.19 8.81
C ASP A 130 -12.25 31.32 10.05
N GLY A 131 -11.53 31.67 11.13
CA GLY A 131 -11.68 30.98 12.39
C GLY A 131 -12.99 31.32 13.12
N ARG A 132 -13.34 30.51 14.11
CA ARG A 132 -14.48 30.75 14.99
C ARG A 132 -13.99 31.26 16.35
N GLY A 133 -14.18 32.56 16.65
CA GLY A 133 -13.76 33.14 17.92
C GLY A 133 -12.24 33.09 18.18
N GLY A 134 -11.43 33.22 17.13
CA GLY A 134 -9.97 33.16 17.21
C GLY A 134 -9.38 31.75 17.28
N LYS A 135 -10.20 30.73 17.06
CA LYS A 135 -9.81 29.31 16.98
C LYS A 135 -10.08 28.76 15.59
N GLU A 136 -9.78 27.48 15.41
CA GLU A 136 -10.01 26.72 14.18
C GLU A 136 -11.46 26.83 13.67
N PRO A 137 -11.68 26.67 12.37
CA PRO A 137 -13.04 26.69 11.76
C PRO A 137 -13.99 25.62 12.29
N ASN A 138 -13.47 24.45 12.63
CA ASN A 138 -14.19 23.31 13.18
C ASN A 138 -13.25 22.43 14.04
N ASN A 139 -13.76 21.30 14.55
CA ASN A 139 -13.03 20.40 15.44
C ASN A 139 -12.36 19.23 14.73
N TRP A 140 -12.09 19.32 13.43
CA TRP A 140 -11.50 18.18 12.68
C TRP A 140 -10.09 17.86 13.14
N SER A 141 -9.84 16.56 13.40
CA SER A 141 -8.49 16.05 13.59
C SER A 141 -7.82 15.73 12.26
N SER A 142 -6.50 15.88 12.22
CA SER A 142 -5.66 15.36 11.15
C SER A 142 -5.29 13.89 11.39
N PHE A 143 -4.76 13.22 10.38
CA PHE A 143 -4.16 11.88 10.54
C PHE A 143 -2.81 11.93 11.28
N PHE A 144 -2.08 13.05 11.19
CA PHE A 144 -0.70 13.18 11.71
C PHE A 144 -0.54 14.19 12.84
N THR A 145 -1.50 15.10 13.01
CA THR A 145 -1.48 16.15 14.03
C THR A 145 -2.84 16.26 14.72
N PRO A 146 -2.93 16.87 15.91
CA PRO A 146 -4.22 16.99 16.58
C PRO A 146 -5.27 17.74 15.76
N SER A 147 -4.92 18.94 15.22
CA SER A 147 -5.83 19.76 14.39
C SER A 147 -5.60 19.51 12.89
N ALA A 148 -6.69 19.49 12.11
CA ALA A 148 -6.63 19.51 10.65
C ALA A 148 -6.52 20.94 10.08
N TRP A 149 -6.29 21.96 10.90
CA TRP A 149 -6.23 23.34 10.50
C TRP A 149 -4.97 24.03 11.00
N SER A 150 -4.32 24.79 10.11
CA SER A 150 -3.18 25.64 10.45
C SER A 150 -3.47 27.11 10.10
N TYR A 151 -3.09 28.01 11.02
CA TYR A 151 -3.31 29.44 10.86
C TYR A 151 -2.22 30.09 10.02
N ASP A 152 -2.64 30.85 9.02
CA ASP A 152 -1.75 31.69 8.21
C ASP A 152 -1.88 33.16 8.65
N ALA A 153 -0.84 33.67 9.32
CA ALA A 153 -0.83 35.03 9.85
C ALA A 153 -0.81 36.11 8.76
N ALA A 154 -0.35 35.77 7.54
CA ALA A 154 -0.28 36.76 6.45
C ALA A 154 -1.66 37.11 5.91
N THR A 155 -2.57 36.16 5.89
CA THR A 155 -3.94 36.34 5.39
C THR A 155 -5.01 36.27 6.47
N GLU A 156 -4.61 36.01 7.72
CA GLU A 156 -5.50 35.88 8.88
C GLU A 156 -6.62 34.85 8.67
N GLN A 157 -6.30 33.74 7.99
CA GLN A 157 -7.20 32.61 7.76
C GLN A 157 -6.53 31.29 8.09
N TRP A 158 -7.32 30.22 8.16
CA TRP A 158 -6.89 28.87 8.39
C TRP A 158 -6.98 28.06 7.10
N TYR A 159 -5.97 27.23 6.81
CA TYR A 159 -6.04 26.26 5.72
C TYR A 159 -6.20 24.84 6.26
N LEU A 160 -6.96 24.04 5.50
CA LEU A 160 -7.19 22.63 5.81
C LEU A 160 -6.00 21.78 5.41
N HIS A 161 -5.63 20.83 6.28
CA HIS A 161 -4.70 19.75 6.00
C HIS A 161 -5.13 18.47 6.74
N LEU A 162 -5.67 17.49 6.04
CA LEU A 162 -6.06 16.22 6.67
C LEU A 162 -4.84 15.39 7.12
N PHE A 163 -3.65 15.70 6.61
CA PHE A 163 -2.38 15.07 6.94
C PHE A 163 -1.44 16.06 7.65
N GLY A 164 -0.18 16.14 7.25
CA GLY A 164 0.76 17.09 7.84
C GLY A 164 0.41 18.55 7.57
N GLU A 165 0.88 19.46 8.43
CA GLU A 165 0.72 20.92 8.22
C GLU A 165 1.33 21.39 6.89
N LYS A 166 2.34 20.65 6.39
CA LYS A 166 2.98 20.90 5.09
C LYS A 166 2.29 20.20 3.91
N GLN A 167 1.10 19.64 4.13
CA GLN A 167 0.28 18.95 3.13
C GLN A 167 -1.11 19.58 3.00
N PRO A 168 -1.23 20.86 2.54
CA PRO A 168 -2.52 21.55 2.41
C PRO A 168 -3.46 20.84 1.43
N ASP A 169 -4.71 20.64 1.83
CA ASP A 169 -5.74 19.97 1.05
C ASP A 169 -6.20 20.81 -0.15
N LEU A 170 -6.25 20.18 -1.31
CA LEU A 170 -6.71 20.75 -2.56
C LEU A 170 -8.25 20.90 -2.58
N ASN A 171 -8.74 21.99 -3.13
CA ASN A 171 -10.17 22.28 -3.23
C ASN A 171 -10.74 21.74 -4.56
N TRP A 172 -11.22 20.50 -4.56
CA TRP A 172 -11.79 19.85 -5.75
C TRP A 172 -13.11 20.47 -6.25
N GLU A 173 -13.75 21.32 -5.47
CA GLU A 173 -14.89 22.12 -5.95
C GLU A 173 -14.47 23.17 -6.99
N ASN A 174 -13.19 23.56 -7.02
CA ASN A 174 -12.66 24.52 -7.98
C ASN A 174 -12.40 23.84 -9.35
N PRO A 175 -13.13 24.22 -10.42
CA PRO A 175 -12.95 23.61 -11.74
C PRO A 175 -11.57 23.91 -12.35
N LYS A 176 -10.94 25.04 -12.03
CA LYS A 176 -9.59 25.37 -12.53
C LYS A 176 -8.55 24.42 -11.94
N LEU A 177 -8.66 24.08 -10.66
CA LEU A 177 -7.79 23.07 -10.05
C LEU A 177 -7.96 21.73 -10.76
N ARG A 178 -9.21 21.29 -11.00
CA ARG A 178 -9.45 20.01 -11.68
C ARG A 178 -8.82 19.97 -13.07
N GLU A 179 -8.90 21.06 -13.85
CA GLU A 179 -8.24 21.16 -15.17
C GLU A 179 -6.71 20.98 -15.06
N GLU A 180 -6.07 21.60 -14.06
CA GLU A 180 -4.62 21.43 -13.83
C GLU A 180 -4.26 19.97 -13.50
N VAL A 181 -5.06 19.32 -12.64
CA VAL A 181 -4.89 17.90 -12.29
C VAL A 181 -5.06 17.02 -13.52
N TYR A 182 -6.11 17.24 -14.34
CA TYR A 182 -6.33 16.44 -15.56
C TYR A 182 -5.24 16.67 -16.60
N ALA A 183 -4.76 17.89 -16.76
CA ALA A 183 -3.64 18.21 -17.64
C ALA A 183 -2.34 17.51 -17.19
N MET A 184 -2.12 17.39 -15.88
CA MET A 184 -0.99 16.67 -15.31
C MET A 184 -1.10 15.16 -15.54
N ILE A 185 -2.26 14.53 -15.26
CA ILE A 185 -2.50 13.11 -15.49
C ILE A 185 -2.28 12.75 -16.96
N ASN A 186 -2.87 13.53 -17.88
CA ASN A 186 -2.73 13.31 -19.31
C ASN A 186 -1.27 13.46 -19.77
N TRP A 187 -0.52 14.41 -19.22
CA TRP A 187 0.90 14.58 -19.53
C TRP A 187 1.74 13.33 -19.18
N TRP A 188 1.46 12.68 -18.03
CA TRP A 188 2.12 11.43 -17.67
C TRP A 188 1.69 10.25 -18.56
N PHE A 189 0.42 10.18 -18.94
CA PHE A 189 -0.05 9.19 -19.91
C PHE A 189 0.60 9.39 -21.28
N ASP A 190 0.77 10.63 -21.72
CA ASP A 190 1.42 10.95 -23.01
C ASP A 190 2.93 10.62 -22.97
N LYS A 191 3.56 10.57 -21.78
CA LYS A 191 4.90 9.99 -21.60
C LYS A 191 4.94 8.45 -21.69
N GLY A 192 3.79 7.78 -21.55
CA GLY A 192 3.66 6.32 -21.66
C GLY A 192 3.43 5.58 -20.34
N VAL A 193 3.10 6.27 -19.25
CA VAL A 193 2.69 5.62 -17.99
C VAL A 193 1.43 4.78 -18.22
N ASP A 194 1.35 3.60 -17.60
CA ASP A 194 0.27 2.63 -17.84
C ASP A 194 -0.90 2.75 -16.86
N GLY A 195 -0.77 3.58 -15.84
CA GLY A 195 -1.84 3.77 -14.85
C GLY A 195 -1.42 4.52 -13.60
N PHE A 196 -2.38 4.66 -12.68
CA PHE A 196 -2.14 5.35 -11.42
C PHE A 196 -2.74 4.60 -10.22
N ARG A 197 -1.96 4.55 -9.14
CA ARG A 197 -2.50 4.34 -7.80
C ARG A 197 -2.85 5.72 -7.24
N MET A 198 -4.10 5.90 -6.85
CA MET A 198 -4.63 7.18 -6.41
C MET A 198 -4.62 7.25 -4.88
N ASP A 199 -3.72 8.08 -4.37
CA ASP A 199 -3.52 8.30 -2.94
C ASP A 199 -4.76 8.90 -2.29
N VAL A 200 -5.23 8.29 -1.21
CA VAL A 200 -6.40 8.68 -0.40
C VAL A 200 -7.57 9.27 -1.21
N ILE A 201 -7.82 8.73 -2.38
CA ILE A 201 -8.73 9.32 -3.39
C ILE A 201 -10.18 9.47 -2.89
N SER A 202 -10.59 8.68 -1.90
CA SER A 202 -11.91 8.79 -1.27
C SER A 202 -12.11 10.09 -0.49
N LEU A 203 -11.03 10.83 -0.19
CA LEU A 203 -11.04 12.04 0.64
C LEU A 203 -11.06 13.35 -0.14
N ILE A 204 -10.97 13.35 -1.47
CA ILE A 204 -10.83 14.58 -2.28
C ILE A 204 -12.04 15.51 -2.19
N ALA A 205 -13.25 14.99 -1.92
CA ALA A 205 -14.45 15.77 -1.68
C ALA A 205 -14.70 15.98 -0.18
N LYS A 206 -15.15 17.18 0.20
CA LYS A 206 -15.49 17.51 1.59
C LYS A 206 -16.99 17.87 1.69
N ALA A 207 -17.58 17.62 2.86
CA ALA A 207 -18.97 18.01 3.12
C ALA A 207 -19.17 19.53 2.98
N PRO A 208 -20.24 20.00 2.32
CA PRO A 208 -20.53 21.42 2.21
C PRO A 208 -20.60 22.09 3.58
N GLY A 209 -20.00 23.28 3.70
CA GLY A 209 -19.98 24.06 4.94
C GLY A 209 -19.01 23.56 6.02
N LEU A 210 -18.35 22.41 5.82
CA LEU A 210 -17.36 21.85 6.74
C LEU A 210 -17.86 21.79 8.19
N PRO A 211 -18.95 21.05 8.48
CA PRO A 211 -19.54 20.98 9.83
C PRO A 211 -18.57 20.33 10.82
N ASP A 212 -18.81 20.56 12.13
CA ASP A 212 -18.04 19.88 13.17
C ASP A 212 -18.24 18.36 13.09
N ALA A 213 -17.16 17.62 13.30
CA ALA A 213 -17.19 16.17 13.38
C ALA A 213 -17.81 15.70 14.71
N SER A 214 -18.43 14.53 14.69
CA SER A 214 -19.04 13.91 15.88
C SER A 214 -17.96 13.53 16.89
N GLY A 215 -18.09 14.05 18.13
CA GLY A 215 -17.14 13.76 19.21
C GLY A 215 -16.78 14.99 20.04
N SER A 216 -15.91 14.81 21.02
CA SER A 216 -15.39 15.89 21.88
C SER A 216 -13.93 16.18 21.56
N GLY A 217 -13.52 17.43 21.63
CA GLY A 217 -12.18 17.85 21.24
C GLY A 217 -11.96 17.73 19.74
N TYR A 218 -10.72 17.47 19.31
CA TYR A 218 -10.46 17.13 17.91
C TYR A 218 -11.00 15.72 17.63
N ALA A 219 -11.83 15.60 16.57
CA ALA A 219 -12.50 14.38 16.19
C ALA A 219 -12.22 14.00 14.74
N PHE A 220 -12.12 12.70 14.45
CA PHE A 220 -11.86 12.21 13.11
C PHE A 220 -13.01 12.58 12.16
N PRO A 221 -12.74 13.32 11.06
CA PRO A 221 -13.78 13.86 10.20
C PRO A 221 -14.26 12.91 9.10
N GLY A 222 -14.09 11.58 9.23
CA GLY A 222 -14.41 10.62 8.18
C GLY A 222 -15.80 10.75 7.60
N GLU A 223 -16.81 11.05 8.45
CA GLU A 223 -18.20 11.29 8.04
C GLU A 223 -18.38 12.52 7.14
N HIS A 224 -17.41 13.45 7.13
CA HIS A 224 -17.44 14.69 6.36
C HIS A 224 -16.38 14.79 5.27
N THR A 225 -15.47 13.83 5.21
CA THR A 225 -14.33 13.85 4.28
C THR A 225 -14.24 12.61 3.40
N ALA A 226 -14.81 11.47 3.81
CA ALA A 226 -14.76 10.25 3.03
C ALA A 226 -16.07 10.00 2.29
N PHE A 227 -15.99 9.55 1.04
CA PHE A 227 -17.14 9.16 0.20
C PHE A 227 -18.27 10.23 0.14
N GLN A 228 -17.91 11.51 0.18
CA GLN A 228 -18.90 12.57 0.05
C GLN A 228 -19.59 12.52 -1.33
N PRO A 229 -20.85 12.96 -1.46
CA PRO A 229 -21.60 12.88 -2.73
C PRO A 229 -20.89 13.48 -3.94
N ALA A 230 -20.13 14.57 -3.75
CA ALA A 230 -19.35 15.21 -4.82
C ALA A 230 -18.21 14.34 -5.33
N LEU A 231 -17.69 13.39 -4.54
CA LEU A 231 -16.62 12.46 -4.94
C LEU A 231 -16.97 11.76 -6.25
N HIS A 232 -18.17 11.21 -6.34
CA HIS A 232 -18.60 10.46 -7.52
C HIS A 232 -18.59 11.29 -8.80
N SER A 233 -18.98 12.56 -8.73
CA SER A 233 -18.92 13.46 -9.90
C SER A 233 -17.48 13.76 -10.30
N HIS A 234 -16.59 13.99 -9.33
CA HIS A 234 -15.17 14.26 -9.58
C HIS A 234 -14.46 13.04 -10.19
N LEU A 235 -14.70 11.84 -9.66
CA LEU A 235 -14.10 10.62 -10.19
C LEU A 235 -14.59 10.29 -11.61
N ARG A 236 -15.90 10.47 -11.89
CA ARG A 236 -16.45 10.27 -13.26
C ARG A 236 -15.89 11.28 -14.25
N GLU A 237 -15.76 12.54 -13.84
CA GLU A 237 -15.14 13.58 -14.66
C GLU A 237 -13.68 13.23 -14.96
N MET A 238 -12.90 12.88 -13.94
CA MET A 238 -11.52 12.44 -14.07
C MET A 238 -11.41 11.22 -15.00
N ARG A 239 -12.24 10.20 -14.80
CA ARG A 239 -12.25 8.99 -15.63
C ARG A 239 -12.47 9.35 -17.11
N LYS A 240 -13.51 10.11 -17.38
CA LYS A 240 -13.86 10.53 -18.74
C LYS A 240 -12.75 11.38 -19.39
N ARG A 241 -12.10 12.25 -18.62
CA ARG A 241 -11.10 13.20 -19.13
C ARG A 241 -9.71 12.59 -19.30
N CYS A 242 -9.38 11.56 -18.53
CA CYS A 242 -8.01 11.06 -18.45
C CYS A 242 -7.86 9.57 -18.80
N PHE A 243 -8.83 8.72 -18.48
CA PHE A 243 -8.66 7.26 -18.54
C PHE A 243 -9.42 6.62 -19.72
N ASP A 244 -10.64 7.09 -20.01
CA ASP A 244 -11.47 6.47 -21.04
C ASP A 244 -10.80 6.49 -22.42
N GLY A 245 -10.84 5.33 -23.09
CA GLY A 245 -10.21 5.14 -24.40
C GLY A 245 -8.73 4.79 -24.37
N ARG A 246 -8.09 4.70 -23.20
CA ARG A 246 -6.69 4.28 -23.02
C ARG A 246 -6.61 2.84 -22.50
N ASP A 247 -5.55 2.11 -22.86
CA ASP A 247 -5.20 0.79 -22.28
C ASP A 247 -4.46 0.98 -20.96
N CYS A 248 -5.12 1.54 -19.97
CA CYS A 248 -4.57 1.92 -18.68
C CYS A 248 -5.40 1.38 -17.52
N MET A 249 -4.96 1.63 -16.30
CA MET A 249 -5.69 1.27 -15.09
C MET A 249 -5.59 2.35 -14.01
N CYS A 250 -6.55 2.35 -13.09
CA CYS A 250 -6.46 3.07 -11.83
C CYS A 250 -6.88 2.19 -10.65
N VAL A 251 -6.15 2.34 -9.55
CA VAL A 251 -6.50 1.74 -8.26
C VAL A 251 -6.55 2.83 -7.19
N GLY A 252 -7.66 2.94 -6.51
CA GLY A 252 -7.83 3.93 -5.44
C GLY A 252 -7.40 3.39 -4.09
N GLU A 253 -6.62 4.18 -3.35
CA GLU A 253 -6.58 4.02 -1.91
C GLU A 253 -7.84 4.65 -1.32
N THR A 254 -8.72 3.79 -0.76
CA THR A 254 -10.06 4.21 -0.35
C THR A 254 -10.22 4.14 1.16
N THR A 255 -9.70 5.15 1.84
CA THR A 255 -9.90 5.35 3.28
C THR A 255 -11.39 5.40 3.59
N CYS A 256 -11.82 4.70 4.66
CA CYS A 256 -13.22 4.58 5.09
C CYS A 256 -14.14 3.87 4.07
N VAL A 257 -13.60 3.08 3.14
CA VAL A 257 -14.43 2.20 2.32
C VAL A 257 -15.08 1.14 3.20
N THR A 258 -16.32 0.81 2.90
CA THR A 258 -17.11 -0.24 3.57
C THR A 258 -17.65 -1.21 2.54
N LEU A 259 -18.12 -2.38 2.99
CA LEU A 259 -18.81 -3.34 2.12
C LEU A 259 -20.02 -2.72 1.41
N ASP A 260 -20.69 -1.76 2.04
CA ASP A 260 -21.89 -1.12 1.48
C ASP A 260 -21.58 -0.09 0.40
N ASN A 261 -20.45 0.66 0.52
CA ASN A 261 -20.13 1.73 -0.42
C ASN A 261 -19.09 1.35 -1.49
N ALA A 262 -18.40 0.22 -1.36
CA ALA A 262 -17.31 -0.18 -2.26
C ALA A 262 -17.75 -0.24 -3.73
N ASN A 263 -18.89 -0.85 -4.02
CA ASN A 263 -19.41 -0.98 -5.40
C ASN A 263 -19.86 0.36 -6.00
N SER A 264 -20.00 1.43 -5.21
CA SER A 264 -20.32 2.75 -5.74
C SER A 264 -19.19 3.34 -6.57
N VAL A 265 -17.95 2.91 -6.34
CA VAL A 265 -16.76 3.43 -7.04
C VAL A 265 -16.13 2.44 -8.03
N VAL A 266 -16.24 1.10 -7.81
CA VAL A 266 -15.63 0.07 -8.70
C VAL A 266 -16.65 -0.77 -9.48
N GLY A 267 -17.94 -0.62 -9.20
CA GLY A 267 -19.02 -1.35 -9.88
C GLY A 267 -19.34 -0.80 -11.27
N ASP A 268 -20.59 -0.94 -11.70
CA ASP A 268 -21.05 -0.55 -13.03
C ASP A 268 -20.84 0.94 -13.35
N GLY A 269 -20.74 1.80 -12.35
CA GLY A 269 -20.42 3.21 -12.49
C GLY A 269 -18.99 3.49 -12.94
N ARG A 270 -18.10 2.54 -12.77
CA ARG A 270 -16.68 2.54 -13.17
C ARG A 270 -15.98 3.87 -12.96
N GLU A 271 -15.90 4.28 -11.72
CA GLU A 271 -15.09 5.44 -11.34
C GLU A 271 -13.63 5.04 -11.22
N LEU A 272 -13.39 3.87 -10.58
CA LEU A 272 -12.09 3.22 -10.42
C LEU A 272 -12.12 1.81 -11.02
N ASP A 273 -10.97 1.27 -11.41
CA ASP A 273 -10.85 -0.14 -11.83
C ASP A 273 -10.70 -1.07 -10.64
N LEU A 274 -9.98 -0.63 -9.60
CA LEU A 274 -9.70 -1.36 -8.36
C LEU A 274 -9.75 -0.39 -7.17
N LEU A 275 -9.88 -0.95 -5.97
CA LEU A 275 -9.70 -0.22 -4.73
C LEU A 275 -8.87 -1.02 -3.71
N PHE A 276 -8.14 -0.33 -2.85
CA PHE A 276 -7.53 -0.89 -1.65
C PHE A 276 -8.45 -0.65 -0.46
N GLN A 277 -8.81 -1.73 0.26
CA GLN A 277 -9.56 -1.69 1.51
C GLN A 277 -8.62 -1.97 2.68
N PHE A 278 -8.95 -1.47 3.86
CA PHE A 278 -8.11 -1.58 5.05
C PHE A 278 -8.70 -2.45 6.16
N ASP A 279 -9.94 -2.92 6.04
CA ASP A 279 -10.59 -3.75 7.06
C ASP A 279 -9.74 -4.94 7.49
N ILE A 280 -9.06 -5.60 6.51
CA ILE A 280 -8.15 -6.70 6.81
C ILE A 280 -6.89 -6.20 7.52
N MET A 281 -6.37 -5.03 7.15
CA MET A 281 -5.17 -4.46 7.76
C MET A 281 -5.42 -3.95 9.20
N ASP A 282 -6.67 -3.73 9.58
CA ASP A 282 -7.04 -3.22 10.90
C ASP A 282 -7.45 -4.30 11.91
N ILE A 283 -7.39 -5.59 11.52
CA ILE A 283 -7.82 -6.73 12.37
C ILE A 283 -7.09 -6.76 13.73
N ASP A 284 -5.83 -6.37 13.76
CA ASP A 284 -4.94 -6.38 14.93
C ASP A 284 -4.78 -5.00 15.58
N GLY A 285 -5.74 -4.11 15.35
CA GLY A 285 -5.88 -2.81 16.01
C GLY A 285 -7.21 -2.70 16.74
N GLU A 286 -7.24 -2.05 17.90
CA GLU A 286 -8.47 -1.75 18.64
C GLU A 286 -8.56 -0.25 18.94
N ASN A 287 -9.61 0.42 18.47
CA ASN A 287 -9.79 1.87 18.64
C ASN A 287 -8.59 2.68 18.12
N GLY A 288 -8.01 2.25 17.00
CA GLY A 288 -6.88 2.90 16.33
C GLY A 288 -5.67 1.99 16.12
N LYS A 289 -4.82 2.40 15.18
CA LYS A 289 -3.65 1.66 14.70
C LYS A 289 -2.69 1.23 15.82
N TRP A 290 -2.49 2.11 16.81
CA TRP A 290 -1.46 1.95 17.83
C TRP A 290 -1.82 1.04 19.03
N ASN A 291 -3.09 0.71 19.18
CA ASN A 291 -3.57 -0.26 20.16
C ASN A 291 -3.49 -1.68 19.59
N VAL A 292 -2.30 -2.26 19.62
CA VAL A 292 -2.02 -3.57 19.04
C VAL A 292 -2.71 -4.68 19.85
N ILE A 293 -3.51 -5.48 19.16
CA ILE A 293 -4.15 -6.69 19.69
C ILE A 293 -3.72 -7.93 18.88
N PRO A 294 -3.87 -9.15 19.42
CA PRO A 294 -3.54 -10.36 18.68
C PRO A 294 -4.35 -10.52 17.40
N PHE A 295 -3.71 -11.07 16.36
CA PHE A 295 -4.38 -11.45 15.11
C PHE A 295 -5.53 -12.42 15.37
N SER A 296 -6.67 -12.18 14.73
CA SER A 296 -7.84 -13.03 14.79
C SER A 296 -8.11 -13.72 13.47
N LEU A 297 -7.79 -15.00 13.36
CA LEU A 297 -8.09 -15.80 12.16
C LEU A 297 -9.59 -15.81 11.84
N LYS A 298 -10.45 -15.82 12.85
CA LYS A 298 -11.90 -15.77 12.67
C LYS A 298 -12.35 -14.47 12.01
N LYS A 299 -11.84 -13.32 12.47
CA LYS A 299 -12.12 -12.01 11.84
C LYS A 299 -11.56 -11.97 10.41
N PHE A 300 -10.34 -12.43 10.20
CA PHE A 300 -9.73 -12.49 8.88
C PHE A 300 -10.57 -13.29 7.88
N LYS A 301 -11.03 -14.49 8.27
CA LYS A 301 -11.89 -15.33 7.41
C LYS A 301 -13.21 -14.65 7.07
N ALA A 302 -13.86 -14.06 8.07
CA ALA A 302 -15.13 -13.38 7.88
C ALA A 302 -15.00 -12.18 6.93
N LEU A 303 -14.00 -11.33 7.12
CA LEU A 303 -13.72 -10.19 6.26
C LEU A 303 -13.31 -10.61 4.84
N THR A 304 -12.43 -11.61 4.73
CA THR A 304 -12.04 -12.14 3.41
C THR A 304 -13.26 -12.64 2.64
N ALA A 305 -14.13 -13.44 3.26
CA ALA A 305 -15.34 -13.95 2.60
C ALA A 305 -16.29 -12.81 2.22
N ALA A 306 -16.46 -11.82 3.09
CA ALA A 306 -17.30 -10.66 2.83
C ALA A 306 -16.78 -9.84 1.63
N TRP A 307 -15.51 -9.49 1.60
CA TRP A 307 -14.90 -8.74 0.49
C TRP A 307 -14.89 -9.54 -0.82
N GLN A 308 -14.62 -10.84 -0.77
CA GLN A 308 -14.67 -11.72 -1.94
C GLN A 308 -16.09 -11.89 -2.51
N SER A 309 -17.13 -11.73 -1.70
CA SER A 309 -18.53 -11.76 -2.15
C SER A 309 -19.06 -10.39 -2.57
N THR A 310 -18.53 -9.30 -2.02
CA THR A 310 -18.97 -7.93 -2.31
C THR A 310 -18.40 -7.41 -3.62
N LEU A 311 -17.10 -7.62 -3.84
CA LEU A 311 -16.42 -7.13 -5.04
C LEU A 311 -16.25 -8.23 -6.07
N ASP A 312 -16.54 -7.89 -7.33
CA ASP A 312 -16.21 -8.78 -8.45
C ASP A 312 -14.72 -9.02 -8.59
N TRP A 313 -13.90 -8.07 -8.18
CA TRP A 313 -12.45 -8.17 -8.28
C TRP A 313 -11.75 -7.39 -7.17
N ASN A 314 -10.94 -8.07 -6.38
CA ASN A 314 -10.25 -7.51 -5.22
C ASN A 314 -8.80 -7.14 -5.53
N THR A 315 -8.22 -6.23 -4.75
CA THR A 315 -6.77 -6.12 -4.56
C THR A 315 -6.32 -7.11 -3.50
N LEU A 316 -5.26 -7.85 -3.77
CA LEU A 316 -4.71 -8.86 -2.87
C LEU A 316 -3.34 -8.39 -2.38
N PHE A 317 -3.25 -8.00 -1.11
CA PHE A 317 -2.01 -7.50 -0.52
C PHE A 317 -1.93 -7.79 0.97
N TRP A 318 -0.73 -8.05 1.47
CA TRP A 318 -0.42 -8.17 2.88
C TRP A 318 0.30 -6.96 3.44
N SER A 319 1.14 -6.33 2.61
CA SER A 319 2.04 -5.25 3.00
C SER A 319 2.03 -4.15 1.95
N ASN A 320 2.42 -2.95 2.37
CA ASN A 320 2.76 -1.82 1.53
C ASN A 320 3.77 -0.93 2.30
N HIS A 321 4.07 0.25 1.80
CA HIS A 321 4.99 1.19 2.43
C HIS A 321 4.47 1.81 3.75
N ASP A 322 3.19 1.58 4.11
CA ASP A 322 2.54 2.07 5.33
C ASP A 322 2.15 0.96 6.31
N GLN A 323 2.37 -0.32 5.93
CA GLN A 323 2.08 -1.47 6.77
C GLN A 323 3.37 -2.21 7.16
N PRO A 324 3.47 -2.75 8.39
CA PRO A 324 4.66 -3.47 8.82
C PRO A 324 4.89 -4.73 8.00
N ARG A 325 6.09 -5.32 8.12
CA ARG A 325 6.44 -6.56 7.43
C ARG A 325 5.54 -7.72 7.86
N ILE A 326 4.85 -8.33 6.91
CA ILE A 326 3.78 -9.31 7.21
C ILE A 326 4.26 -10.52 8.00
N VAL A 327 5.46 -11.03 7.72
CA VAL A 327 6.00 -12.20 8.43
C VAL A 327 6.23 -11.92 9.93
N SER A 328 6.60 -10.68 10.27
CA SER A 328 6.71 -10.23 11.66
C SER A 328 5.36 -9.95 12.31
N ARG A 329 4.37 -9.52 11.51
CA ARG A 329 3.06 -9.13 12.00
C ARG A 329 2.16 -10.35 12.29
N TRP A 330 2.01 -11.24 11.32
CA TRP A 330 1.06 -12.37 11.36
C TRP A 330 1.70 -13.72 11.02
N GLY A 331 3.00 -13.77 10.74
CA GLY A 331 3.78 -14.98 10.60
C GLY A 331 4.46 -15.38 11.90
N CYS A 332 5.61 -16.05 11.78
CA CYS A 332 6.40 -16.48 12.92
C CYS A 332 7.89 -16.27 12.64
N THR A 333 8.57 -15.49 13.47
CA THR A 333 10.02 -15.22 13.36
C THR A 333 10.85 -15.90 14.45
N ALA A 334 10.27 -16.84 15.20
CA ALA A 334 10.94 -17.53 16.30
C ALA A 334 12.12 -18.42 15.87
N SER A 335 12.10 -18.90 14.63
CA SER A 335 13.22 -19.60 13.99
C SER A 335 13.19 -19.38 12.48
N GLU A 336 14.31 -19.59 11.81
CA GLU A 336 14.40 -19.45 10.36
C GLU A 336 13.42 -20.40 9.63
N THR A 337 13.30 -21.65 10.10
CA THR A 337 12.35 -22.63 9.54
C THR A 337 10.90 -22.14 9.65
N LEU A 338 10.49 -21.57 10.79
CA LEU A 338 9.14 -21.06 10.99
C LEU A 338 8.93 -19.76 10.21
N ARG A 339 9.94 -18.90 10.12
CA ARG A 339 9.88 -17.69 9.30
C ARG A 339 9.62 -18.02 7.83
N GLN A 340 10.42 -18.92 7.26
CA GLN A 340 10.27 -19.35 5.87
C GLN A 340 8.90 -19.99 5.63
N ARG A 341 8.50 -20.90 6.50
CA ARG A 341 7.23 -21.61 6.35
C ARG A 341 6.03 -20.69 6.46
N SER A 342 6.01 -19.83 7.48
CA SER A 342 4.90 -18.89 7.67
C SER A 342 4.84 -17.83 6.56
N ALA A 343 5.97 -17.36 6.04
CA ALA A 343 5.98 -16.44 4.89
C ALA A 343 5.38 -17.09 3.63
N LYS A 344 5.74 -18.34 3.35
CA LYS A 344 5.17 -19.09 2.20
C LYS A 344 3.67 -19.36 2.41
N MET A 345 3.26 -19.74 3.62
CA MET A 345 1.86 -19.97 3.98
C MET A 345 1.03 -18.69 3.77
N LEU A 346 1.52 -17.54 4.24
CA LEU A 346 0.87 -16.24 4.06
C LEU A 346 0.74 -15.90 2.56
N ALA A 347 1.77 -16.15 1.74
CA ALA A 347 1.71 -15.91 0.30
C ALA A 347 0.63 -16.78 -0.37
N VAL A 348 0.52 -18.06 -0.03
CA VAL A 348 -0.52 -18.96 -0.53
C VAL A 348 -1.91 -18.48 -0.11
N ALA A 349 -2.06 -18.14 1.17
CA ALA A 349 -3.33 -17.70 1.73
C ALA A 349 -3.91 -16.49 1.00
N MET A 350 -3.07 -15.53 0.57
CA MET A 350 -3.50 -14.29 -0.07
C MET A 350 -3.52 -14.38 -1.59
N TYR A 351 -2.39 -14.75 -2.20
CA TYR A 351 -2.17 -14.52 -3.63
C TYR A 351 -2.82 -15.54 -4.57
N LEU A 352 -3.45 -16.59 -4.04
CA LEU A 352 -4.28 -17.52 -4.82
C LEU A 352 -5.79 -17.22 -4.73
N GLN A 353 -6.20 -16.18 -4.00
CA GLN A 353 -7.58 -15.70 -3.99
C GLN A 353 -7.96 -15.03 -5.33
N ARG A 354 -9.25 -14.69 -5.51
CA ARG A 354 -9.74 -13.95 -6.67
C ARG A 354 -9.42 -12.46 -6.53
N GLY A 355 -8.64 -11.92 -7.47
CA GLY A 355 -8.22 -10.51 -7.45
C GLY A 355 -6.85 -10.31 -8.06
N THR A 356 -6.33 -9.09 -8.02
CA THR A 356 -5.00 -8.72 -8.52
C THR A 356 -4.00 -8.68 -7.37
N PRO A 357 -2.92 -9.50 -7.40
CA PRO A 357 -1.87 -9.49 -6.38
C PRO A 357 -1.00 -8.23 -6.45
N PHE A 358 -0.73 -7.65 -5.28
CA PHE A 358 0.25 -6.58 -5.06
C PHE A 358 1.25 -7.06 -4.01
N ILE A 359 2.47 -7.35 -4.44
CA ILE A 359 3.58 -7.80 -3.59
C ILE A 359 4.42 -6.58 -3.24
N TYR A 360 4.68 -6.35 -1.96
CA TYR A 360 5.54 -5.26 -1.54
C TYR A 360 7.01 -5.69 -1.51
N GLN A 361 7.94 -4.81 -1.92
CA GLN A 361 9.38 -5.09 -1.92
C GLN A 361 9.88 -5.70 -0.61
N GLY A 362 10.60 -6.82 -0.71
CA GLY A 362 11.16 -7.56 0.43
C GLY A 362 10.22 -8.60 1.03
N GLU A 363 8.94 -8.62 0.66
CA GLU A 363 8.01 -9.68 1.08
C GLU A 363 8.42 -11.04 0.52
N GLU A 364 8.90 -11.06 -0.72
CA GLU A 364 9.34 -12.26 -1.46
C GLU A 364 10.62 -12.91 -0.90
N ILE A 365 11.33 -12.24 0.00
CA ILE A 365 12.46 -12.82 0.75
C ILE A 365 12.15 -12.94 2.25
N GLY A 366 10.94 -12.56 2.66
CA GLY A 366 10.49 -12.60 4.05
C GLY A 366 11.25 -11.64 4.96
N MET A 367 11.47 -10.40 4.52
CA MET A 367 12.02 -9.33 5.36
C MET A 367 11.17 -9.11 6.61
N THR A 368 11.83 -8.85 7.74
CA THR A 368 11.19 -8.66 9.04
C THR A 368 11.15 -7.20 9.46
N ASN A 369 10.34 -6.88 10.47
CA ASN A 369 10.38 -5.58 11.12
C ASN A 369 11.79 -5.27 11.65
N TYR A 370 12.14 -3.98 11.68
CA TYR A 370 13.39 -3.50 12.26
C TYR A 370 13.28 -3.36 13.80
N PRO A 371 14.31 -3.74 14.58
CA PRO A 371 14.27 -3.65 16.04
C PRO A 371 14.53 -2.21 16.54
N PHE A 372 13.67 -1.26 16.20
CA PHE A 372 13.80 0.14 16.62
C PHE A 372 13.88 0.27 18.15
N ALA A 373 14.89 0.98 18.63
CA ALA A 373 15.16 1.20 20.05
C ALA A 373 15.15 2.68 20.44
N ASP A 374 15.43 3.59 19.50
CA ASP A 374 15.60 5.02 19.76
C ASP A 374 14.91 5.86 18.67
N ALA A 375 14.36 7.02 19.07
CA ALA A 375 13.64 7.92 18.17
C ALA A 375 14.52 8.50 17.03
N SER A 376 15.84 8.59 17.24
CA SER A 376 16.77 9.04 16.19
C SER A 376 16.87 8.08 15.00
N GLN A 377 16.46 6.83 15.19
CA GLN A 377 16.40 5.82 14.14
C GLN A 377 15.16 5.95 13.23
N LEU A 378 14.13 6.68 13.71
CA LEU A 378 12.87 6.86 12.99
C LEU A 378 12.96 8.00 11.97
N ARG A 379 12.19 7.87 10.90
CA ARG A 379 12.04 8.87 9.83
C ARG A 379 10.57 9.23 9.60
N ASP A 380 9.67 8.34 9.99
CA ASP A 380 8.24 8.46 9.80
C ASP A 380 7.63 9.54 10.69
N ILE A 381 7.02 10.55 10.08
CA ILE A 381 6.36 11.68 10.77
C ILE A 381 5.24 11.21 11.71
N GLU A 382 4.49 10.17 11.34
CA GLU A 382 3.41 9.61 12.16
C GLU A 382 3.96 9.05 13.49
N SER A 383 5.03 8.26 13.41
CA SER A 383 5.72 7.68 14.59
C SER A 383 6.38 8.74 15.46
N LEU A 384 7.02 9.75 14.85
CA LEU A 384 7.68 10.84 15.56
C LEU A 384 6.66 11.72 16.30
N ASN A 385 5.53 12.05 15.68
CA ASN A 385 4.46 12.82 16.31
C ASN A 385 3.82 12.04 17.46
N LEU A 386 3.58 10.72 17.30
CA LEU A 386 3.08 9.87 18.38
C LEU A 386 3.98 9.93 19.61
N LEU A 387 5.31 9.83 19.44
CA LEU A 387 6.27 9.94 20.54
C LEU A 387 6.29 11.34 21.16
N LYS A 388 6.17 12.40 20.34
CA LYS A 388 6.11 13.80 20.81
C LYS A 388 4.87 14.06 21.66
N GLU A 389 3.75 13.43 21.36
CA GLU A 389 2.50 13.55 22.11
C GLU A 389 2.49 12.72 23.41
N ALA A 390 3.29 11.67 23.49
CA ALA A 390 3.40 10.82 24.69
C ALA A 390 4.14 11.57 25.82
N LYS A 391 3.41 11.96 26.87
CA LYS A 391 3.95 12.79 27.98
C LYS A 391 4.41 11.97 29.18
N THR A 392 3.77 10.82 29.45
CA THR A 392 4.08 9.95 30.59
C THR A 392 4.91 8.74 30.12
N ASP A 393 5.61 8.09 31.04
CA ASP A 393 6.38 6.87 30.73
C ASP A 393 5.47 5.74 30.24
N ALA A 394 4.25 5.63 30.77
CA ALA A 394 3.25 4.67 30.29
C ALA A 394 2.83 4.96 28.85
N GLN A 395 2.56 6.23 28.50
CA GLN A 395 2.25 6.64 27.12
C GLN A 395 3.43 6.38 26.18
N LYS A 396 4.65 6.66 26.59
CA LYS A 396 5.86 6.37 25.79
C LYS A 396 6.04 4.87 25.56
N ALA A 397 5.85 4.06 26.60
CA ALA A 397 5.93 2.60 26.48
C ALA A 397 4.87 2.05 25.51
N TRP A 398 3.64 2.56 25.61
CA TRP A 398 2.55 2.24 24.67
C TRP A 398 2.89 2.66 23.24
N ALA A 399 3.35 3.89 23.03
CA ALA A 399 3.73 4.40 21.71
C ALA A 399 4.85 3.54 21.09
N TRP A 400 5.90 3.21 21.86
CA TRP A 400 6.98 2.34 21.41
C TRP A 400 6.52 0.93 21.06
N ASN A 401 5.58 0.36 21.82
CA ASN A 401 4.97 -0.93 21.48
C ASN A 401 4.27 -0.84 20.11
N GLY A 402 3.46 0.19 19.90
CA GLY A 402 2.78 0.43 18.63
C GLY A 402 3.77 0.61 17.47
N ILE A 403 4.78 1.45 17.62
CA ILE A 403 5.79 1.74 16.59
C ILE A 403 6.55 0.48 16.16
N ARG A 404 7.02 -0.33 17.12
CA ARG A 404 7.74 -1.57 16.81
C ARG A 404 6.88 -2.59 16.05
N HIS A 405 5.57 -2.62 16.31
CA HIS A 405 4.66 -3.55 15.65
C HIS A 405 4.09 -3.00 14.36
N LYS A 406 3.71 -1.72 14.31
CA LYS A 406 2.89 -1.15 13.23
C LYS A 406 3.45 0.14 12.60
N GLY A 407 4.57 0.68 13.08
CA GLY A 407 5.19 1.89 12.51
C GLY A 407 5.61 1.67 11.05
N ARG A 408 5.40 2.71 10.22
CA ARG A 408 5.66 2.68 8.77
C ARG A 408 7.13 2.43 8.42
N ASP A 409 8.06 2.88 9.25
CA ASP A 409 9.50 2.68 9.04
C ASP A 409 9.91 1.21 9.00
N ASN A 410 9.14 0.29 9.59
CA ASN A 410 9.38 -1.15 9.47
C ASN A 410 9.34 -1.64 8.00
N ALA A 411 8.44 -1.07 7.20
CA ALA A 411 8.34 -1.37 5.77
C ALA A 411 9.36 -0.59 4.93
N ARG A 412 9.88 0.53 5.45
CA ARG A 412 10.72 1.49 4.71
C ARG A 412 12.22 1.21 4.84
N THR A 413 12.63 0.19 5.63
CA THR A 413 14.03 -0.25 5.66
C THR A 413 14.48 -0.71 4.27
N PRO A 414 15.77 -0.45 3.90
CA PRO A 414 16.30 -0.78 2.59
C PRO A 414 16.15 -2.25 2.21
N MET A 415 15.92 -2.50 0.92
CA MET A 415 15.93 -3.84 0.33
C MET A 415 17.28 -4.51 0.58
N GLN A 416 17.24 -5.80 0.90
CA GLN A 416 18.41 -6.61 1.25
C GLN A 416 18.80 -7.47 0.03
N TRP A 417 19.81 -7.00 -0.74
CA TRP A 417 20.23 -7.66 -1.98
C TRP A 417 21.24 -8.76 -1.76
N ASP A 418 22.20 -8.53 -0.87
CA ASP A 418 23.29 -9.47 -0.58
C ASP A 418 23.78 -9.35 0.86
N SER A 419 24.85 -10.11 1.20
CA SER A 419 25.46 -10.12 2.54
C SER A 419 26.57 -9.09 2.73
N THR A 420 26.79 -8.19 1.79
CA THR A 420 27.78 -7.11 1.90
C THR A 420 27.30 -5.99 2.83
N ALA A 421 28.15 -5.00 3.06
CA ALA A 421 27.78 -3.84 3.84
C ALA A 421 26.48 -3.21 3.33
N ASN A 422 25.61 -2.77 4.25
CA ASN A 422 24.29 -2.20 3.94
C ASN A 422 23.38 -3.12 3.09
N GLY A 423 23.60 -4.46 3.15
CA GLY A 423 22.79 -5.42 2.41
C GLY A 423 22.87 -5.26 0.89
N GLY A 424 23.96 -4.69 0.36
CA GLY A 424 24.09 -4.39 -1.07
C GLY A 424 23.17 -3.28 -1.59
N PHE A 425 22.46 -2.60 -0.70
CA PHE A 425 21.57 -1.48 -1.06
C PHE A 425 22.35 -0.23 -1.49
N THR A 426 23.38 0.14 -0.74
CA THR A 426 24.20 1.35 -0.96
C THR A 426 25.66 1.12 -0.57
N THR A 427 26.57 1.83 -1.20
CA THR A 427 27.98 1.95 -0.78
C THR A 427 28.19 3.09 0.22
N GLY A 428 27.22 3.97 0.39
CA GLY A 428 27.23 5.11 1.31
C GLY A 428 26.56 4.82 2.65
N THR A 429 26.13 5.88 3.34
CA THR A 429 25.34 5.78 4.57
C THR A 429 23.84 5.74 4.22
N PRO A 430 23.11 4.67 4.51
CA PRO A 430 21.70 4.59 4.14
C PRO A 430 20.85 5.63 4.90
N TRP A 431 19.87 6.21 4.22
CA TRP A 431 18.96 7.24 4.76
C TRP A 431 18.16 6.76 5.99
N ILE A 432 17.88 5.46 6.06
CA ILE A 432 17.35 4.73 7.22
C ILE A 432 18.15 3.43 7.37
N ALA A 433 18.28 2.94 8.59
CA ALA A 433 19.13 1.79 8.88
C ALA A 433 18.67 0.52 8.14
N VAL A 434 19.62 -0.22 7.58
CA VAL A 434 19.41 -1.58 7.05
C VAL A 434 19.17 -2.53 8.21
N ASN A 435 18.23 -3.46 8.05
CA ASN A 435 17.93 -4.45 9.07
C ASN A 435 19.18 -5.30 9.38
N PRO A 436 19.58 -5.47 10.66
CA PRO A 436 20.80 -6.20 11.03
C PRO A 436 20.83 -7.66 10.56
N ASN A 437 19.68 -8.24 10.20
CA ASN A 437 19.61 -9.59 9.65
C ASN A 437 19.89 -9.69 8.15
N ALA A 438 20.33 -8.62 7.48
CA ALA A 438 20.61 -8.62 6.05
C ALA A 438 21.68 -9.66 5.63
N ALA A 439 22.59 -10.02 6.52
CA ALA A 439 23.57 -11.07 6.27
C ALA A 439 22.93 -12.45 6.02
N GLU A 440 21.77 -12.73 6.64
CA GLU A 440 21.04 -13.99 6.51
C GLU A 440 19.84 -13.89 5.57
N ILE A 441 19.10 -12.77 5.59
CA ILE A 441 17.90 -12.57 4.81
C ILE A 441 18.22 -11.60 3.67
N ASN A 442 18.53 -12.13 2.49
CA ASN A 442 18.81 -11.30 1.30
C ASN A 442 18.53 -12.07 0.01
N VAL A 443 18.44 -11.32 -1.09
CA VAL A 443 18.13 -11.87 -2.42
C VAL A 443 19.18 -12.86 -2.91
N GLN A 444 20.47 -12.56 -2.70
CA GLN A 444 21.54 -13.43 -3.17
C GLN A 444 21.44 -14.82 -2.55
N ARG A 445 21.37 -14.92 -1.23
CA ARG A 445 21.20 -16.22 -0.52
C ARG A 445 19.91 -16.91 -0.89
N ALA A 446 18.82 -16.13 -1.02
CA ALA A 446 17.52 -16.67 -1.41
C ALA A 446 17.53 -17.24 -2.84
N ARG A 447 18.37 -16.72 -3.74
CA ARG A 447 18.57 -17.26 -5.10
C ARG A 447 19.37 -18.54 -5.11
N GLU A 448 20.28 -18.73 -4.19
CA GLU A 448 21.13 -19.93 -4.07
C GLU A 448 20.37 -21.12 -3.48
N ASP A 449 19.29 -20.88 -2.72
CA ASP A 449 18.45 -21.92 -2.12
C ASP A 449 17.13 -22.09 -2.90
N GLU A 450 17.00 -23.17 -3.67
CA GLU A 450 15.78 -23.50 -4.43
C GLU A 450 14.53 -23.67 -3.55
N ASN A 451 14.69 -23.90 -2.24
CA ASN A 451 13.61 -24.02 -1.27
C ASN A 451 13.27 -22.68 -0.58
N SER A 452 13.99 -21.61 -0.90
CA SER A 452 13.77 -20.28 -0.31
C SER A 452 12.36 -19.73 -0.54
N ILE A 453 12.00 -18.71 0.22
CA ILE A 453 10.78 -17.94 0.03
C ILE A 453 10.76 -17.33 -1.39
N LEU A 454 11.89 -16.82 -1.87
CA LEU A 454 12.01 -16.18 -3.20
C LEU A 454 11.65 -17.13 -4.35
N HIS A 455 12.25 -18.32 -4.37
CA HIS A 455 11.91 -19.35 -5.36
C HIS A 455 10.46 -19.83 -5.21
N PHE A 456 9.95 -19.84 -3.98
CA PHE A 456 8.56 -20.16 -3.73
C PHE A 456 7.61 -19.09 -4.34
N TYR A 457 7.86 -17.82 -4.13
CA TYR A 457 7.10 -16.72 -4.76
C TYR A 457 7.11 -16.82 -6.29
N ARG A 458 8.27 -17.12 -6.87
CA ARG A 458 8.37 -17.33 -8.31
C ARG A 458 7.49 -18.47 -8.80
N ARG A 459 7.49 -19.61 -8.10
CA ARG A 459 6.60 -20.76 -8.42
C ARG A 459 5.12 -20.40 -8.24
N LEU A 460 4.79 -19.68 -7.16
CA LEU A 460 3.42 -19.23 -6.87
C LEU A 460 2.89 -18.30 -7.96
N ILE A 461 3.69 -17.34 -8.38
CA ILE A 461 3.37 -16.40 -9.47
C ILE A 461 3.18 -17.18 -10.79
N ALA A 462 4.07 -18.10 -11.11
CA ALA A 462 3.97 -18.94 -12.30
C ALA A 462 2.72 -19.82 -12.28
N LEU A 463 2.40 -20.45 -11.15
CA LEU A 463 1.18 -21.24 -10.96
C LEU A 463 -0.08 -20.40 -11.20
N ARG A 464 -0.14 -19.20 -10.58
CA ARG A 464 -1.28 -18.30 -10.78
C ARG A 464 -1.44 -17.86 -12.23
N LYS A 465 -0.36 -17.45 -12.89
CA LYS A 465 -0.37 -17.01 -14.29
C LYS A 465 -0.77 -18.15 -15.24
N GLY A 466 -0.38 -19.39 -14.95
CA GLY A 466 -0.67 -20.57 -15.75
C GLY A 466 -2.05 -21.20 -15.51
N SER A 467 -2.82 -20.73 -14.50
CA SER A 467 -4.09 -21.33 -14.12
C SER A 467 -5.26 -20.38 -14.30
N ASP A 468 -6.18 -20.70 -15.22
CA ASP A 468 -7.42 -19.93 -15.38
C ASP A 468 -8.32 -20.04 -14.15
N ILE A 469 -8.31 -21.16 -13.44
CA ILE A 469 -9.06 -21.33 -12.19
C ILE A 469 -8.58 -20.31 -11.15
N LEU A 470 -7.27 -20.12 -10.99
CA LEU A 470 -6.71 -19.17 -10.03
C LEU A 470 -6.89 -17.71 -10.45
N LYS A 471 -6.94 -17.43 -11.75
CA LYS A 471 -7.26 -16.10 -12.27
C LYS A 471 -8.76 -15.80 -12.14
N TRP A 472 -9.62 -16.61 -12.75
CA TRP A 472 -11.02 -16.29 -13.04
C TRP A 472 -12.04 -17.03 -12.17
N GLY A 473 -11.64 -18.15 -11.55
CA GLY A 473 -12.53 -18.98 -10.75
C GLY A 473 -13.24 -18.23 -9.61
N ASN A 474 -14.39 -18.71 -9.22
CA ASN A 474 -15.11 -18.21 -8.05
C ASN A 474 -14.33 -18.51 -6.76
N PHE A 475 -14.61 -17.74 -5.71
CA PHE A 475 -14.07 -17.96 -4.39
C PHE A 475 -15.13 -18.55 -3.45
N GLN A 476 -14.77 -19.57 -2.68
CA GLN A 476 -15.61 -20.15 -1.64
C GLN A 476 -14.78 -20.40 -0.38
N LEU A 477 -15.10 -19.72 0.72
CA LEU A 477 -14.50 -20.02 2.02
C LEU A 477 -14.93 -21.41 2.50
N LEU A 478 -13.98 -22.19 2.98
CA LEU A 478 -14.19 -23.48 3.63
C LEU A 478 -13.89 -23.33 5.13
N VAL A 479 -14.43 -24.23 5.95
CA VAL A 479 -14.19 -24.34 7.40
C VAL A 479 -14.21 -22.96 8.14
N PRO A 480 -15.29 -22.17 8.03
CA PRO A 480 -15.34 -20.80 8.58
C PRO A 480 -15.07 -20.76 10.08
N ASP A 481 -15.48 -21.78 10.83
CA ASP A 481 -15.40 -21.83 12.29
C ASP A 481 -14.13 -22.52 12.83
N ASP A 482 -13.31 -23.11 11.98
CA ASP A 482 -12.08 -23.76 12.43
C ASP A 482 -11.08 -22.72 12.99
N PRO A 483 -10.52 -22.91 14.19
CA PRO A 483 -9.67 -21.90 14.84
C PRO A 483 -8.24 -21.84 14.29
N GLN A 484 -7.80 -22.84 13.53
CA GLN A 484 -6.41 -23.00 13.04
C GLN A 484 -6.29 -22.94 11.52
N LEU A 485 -7.32 -23.44 10.81
CA LEU A 485 -7.29 -23.54 9.35
C LEU A 485 -7.95 -22.35 8.67
N PHE A 486 -7.24 -21.76 7.72
CA PHE A 486 -7.82 -20.96 6.65
C PHE A 486 -7.84 -21.79 5.38
N ALA A 487 -9.02 -22.05 4.85
CA ALA A 487 -9.18 -22.83 3.63
C ALA A 487 -10.22 -22.23 2.71
N TYR A 488 -9.95 -22.33 1.40
CA TYR A 488 -10.89 -21.89 0.37
C TYR A 488 -10.76 -22.71 -0.89
N ARG A 489 -11.82 -22.67 -1.71
CA ARG A 489 -11.89 -23.29 -3.03
C ARG A 489 -12.01 -22.21 -4.11
N ARG A 490 -11.29 -22.43 -5.20
CA ARG A 490 -11.43 -21.69 -6.45
C ARG A 490 -12.03 -22.64 -7.49
N SER A 491 -13.12 -22.26 -8.16
CA SER A 491 -13.82 -23.13 -9.11
C SER A 491 -14.11 -22.41 -10.41
N LEU A 492 -13.87 -23.09 -11.54
CA LEU A 492 -14.15 -22.61 -12.89
C LEU A 492 -14.51 -23.80 -13.78
N ASP A 493 -15.65 -23.74 -14.48
CA ASP A 493 -16.10 -24.71 -15.48
C ASP A 493 -16.06 -26.17 -15.00
N GLY A 494 -16.42 -26.41 -13.74
CA GLY A 494 -16.48 -27.74 -13.13
C GLY A 494 -15.16 -28.27 -12.57
N ALA A 495 -14.04 -27.57 -12.81
CA ALA A 495 -12.76 -27.87 -12.20
C ALA A 495 -12.52 -26.99 -10.98
N ASP A 496 -11.74 -27.48 -10.01
CA ASP A 496 -11.42 -26.71 -8.81
C ASP A 496 -9.97 -26.81 -8.35
N ILE A 497 -9.56 -25.82 -7.56
CA ILE A 497 -8.33 -25.82 -6.77
C ILE A 497 -8.71 -25.48 -5.34
N THR A 498 -8.29 -26.33 -4.39
CA THR A 498 -8.52 -26.11 -2.97
C THR A 498 -7.21 -25.77 -2.26
N VAL A 499 -7.27 -24.76 -1.40
CA VAL A 499 -6.15 -24.24 -0.60
C VAL A 499 -6.44 -24.49 0.87
N TRP A 500 -5.45 -25.05 1.58
CA TRP A 500 -5.47 -25.26 3.02
C TRP A 500 -4.23 -24.66 3.64
N CYS A 501 -4.40 -23.78 4.64
CA CYS A 501 -3.32 -23.12 5.36
C CYS A 501 -3.53 -23.25 6.87
N ASN A 502 -2.51 -23.74 7.58
CA ASN A 502 -2.49 -23.75 9.03
C ASN A 502 -1.92 -22.43 9.56
N PHE A 503 -2.75 -21.58 10.17
CA PHE A 503 -2.36 -20.31 10.80
C PHE A 503 -1.95 -20.44 12.27
N SER A 504 -1.67 -21.65 12.71
CA SER A 504 -1.37 -21.97 14.12
C SER A 504 0.10 -22.35 14.31
N PRO A 505 0.68 -22.05 15.47
CA PRO A 505 1.97 -22.58 15.88
C PRO A 505 1.93 -24.09 16.20
N ASP A 506 0.76 -24.71 16.19
CA ASP A 506 0.55 -26.12 16.47
C ASP A 506 0.20 -26.91 15.19
N PRO A 507 0.53 -28.20 15.11
CA PRO A 507 0.05 -29.05 14.04
C PRO A 507 -1.48 -29.14 14.03
N CYS A 508 -2.09 -29.19 12.85
CA CYS A 508 -3.53 -29.36 12.71
C CYS A 508 -3.88 -30.49 11.74
N GLN A 509 -5.02 -31.14 11.98
CA GLN A 509 -5.56 -32.17 11.10
C GLN A 509 -6.46 -31.54 10.04
N LEU A 510 -6.28 -31.93 8.78
CA LEU A 510 -7.23 -31.63 7.74
C LEU A 510 -8.53 -32.41 7.97
N PRO A 511 -9.70 -31.80 7.76
CA PRO A 511 -11.00 -32.47 8.01
C PRO A 511 -11.27 -33.61 7.03
N GLN A 512 -10.53 -33.68 5.92
CA GLN A 512 -10.64 -34.72 4.91
C GLN A 512 -9.24 -35.12 4.41
N PRO A 513 -9.03 -36.36 3.99
CA PRO A 513 -7.80 -36.75 3.30
C PRO A 513 -7.56 -35.86 2.06
N VAL A 514 -6.29 -35.57 1.82
CA VAL A 514 -5.88 -34.89 0.59
C VAL A 514 -6.12 -35.83 -0.58
N THR A 515 -7.15 -35.57 -1.37
CA THR A 515 -7.46 -36.24 -2.62
C THR A 515 -7.17 -35.30 -3.77
N GLY A 516 -6.47 -35.74 -4.81
CA GLY A 516 -6.04 -34.89 -5.93
C GLY A 516 -4.52 -34.73 -5.98
N THR A 517 -4.05 -33.96 -6.97
CA THR A 517 -2.62 -33.74 -7.19
C THR A 517 -2.18 -32.46 -6.45
N PRO A 518 -1.24 -32.54 -5.52
CA PRO A 518 -0.66 -31.37 -4.90
C PRO A 518 0.06 -30.52 -5.95
N LEU A 519 -0.36 -29.26 -6.08
CA LEU A 519 0.29 -28.25 -6.93
C LEU A 519 1.42 -27.56 -6.17
N LEU A 520 1.18 -27.26 -4.89
CA LEU A 520 2.14 -26.71 -3.94
C LEU A 520 1.86 -27.31 -2.56
N SER A 521 2.89 -27.65 -1.82
CA SER A 521 2.73 -28.08 -0.42
C SER A 521 4.00 -27.82 0.37
N GLU A 522 3.84 -27.55 1.65
CA GLU A 522 4.96 -27.53 2.61
C GLU A 522 4.49 -28.07 3.96
N ALA A 523 5.30 -28.98 4.52
CA ALA A 523 5.09 -29.54 5.85
C ALA A 523 3.74 -30.31 6.02
N LEU A 524 3.30 -30.97 4.96
CA LEU A 524 2.17 -31.91 4.99
C LEU A 524 2.67 -33.33 5.22
N THR A 525 2.08 -34.03 6.19
CA THR A 525 2.30 -35.48 6.43
C THR A 525 0.95 -36.17 6.53
N HIS A 526 0.60 -37.01 5.56
CA HIS A 526 -0.71 -37.64 5.42
C HIS A 526 -1.85 -36.58 5.42
N THR A 527 -2.51 -36.40 6.56
CA THR A 527 -3.62 -35.43 6.76
C THR A 527 -3.27 -34.33 7.76
N THR A 528 -2.00 -34.26 8.20
CA THR A 528 -1.54 -33.30 9.21
C THR A 528 -0.71 -32.22 8.55
N LEU A 529 -1.09 -30.96 8.71
CA LEU A 529 -0.26 -29.79 8.45
C LEU A 529 0.53 -29.42 9.70
N ALA A 530 1.84 -29.41 9.62
CA ALA A 530 2.68 -28.89 10.69
C ALA A 530 2.43 -27.39 10.93
N PRO A 531 2.99 -26.77 11.98
CA PRO A 531 2.86 -25.32 12.21
C PRO A 531 3.14 -24.51 10.96
N TYR A 532 2.21 -23.62 10.59
CA TYR A 532 2.27 -22.78 9.38
C TYR A 532 2.43 -23.56 8.06
N GLY A 533 2.10 -24.86 8.04
CA GLY A 533 2.09 -25.66 6.83
C GLY A 533 0.90 -25.33 5.93
N PHE A 534 1.01 -25.72 4.65
CA PHE A 534 -0.07 -25.54 3.68
C PHE A 534 -0.07 -26.61 2.61
N VAL A 535 -1.20 -26.74 1.91
CA VAL A 535 -1.32 -27.53 0.68
C VAL A 535 -2.30 -26.89 -0.28
N VAL A 536 -1.95 -26.87 -1.56
CA VAL A 536 -2.76 -26.46 -2.69
C VAL A 536 -3.00 -27.67 -3.57
N ILE A 537 -4.25 -28.04 -3.81
CA ILE A 537 -4.63 -29.29 -4.46
C ILE A 537 -5.51 -28.97 -5.66
N SER A 538 -5.20 -29.58 -6.81
CA SER A 538 -6.14 -29.62 -7.94
C SER A 538 -7.17 -30.73 -7.67
N GLY A 539 -8.47 -30.37 -7.68
CA GLY A 539 -9.56 -31.32 -7.73
C GLY A 539 -9.54 -32.16 -9.02
N GLN A 540 -10.21 -33.28 -8.99
CA GLN A 540 -10.38 -34.15 -10.19
C GLN A 540 -11.39 -33.57 -11.15
#